data_59494d5a5f366ddc0995bca914ef5aad
#
_entry.id   59494d5a5f366ddc0995bca914ef5aad
#
_cell.length_a   1.000
_cell.length_b   1.000
_cell.length_c   1.000
_cell.angle_alpha   90.00
_cell.angle_beta   90.00
_cell.angle_gamma   90.00
#
_symmetry.space_group_name_H-M   'P 1'
#
loop_
_entity.id
_entity.type
_entity.pdbx_description
1 polymer ?
#
loop_
_entity_poly.entity_id
_entity_poly.type
_entity_poly.pdbx_seq_one_letter_code
_entity_poly.pdbx_strand_id
1 'polypeptide(L)'
;LEHTHRPTPFAEPVRAAFQAGRPLILITATGIAVRTLAPVIGDKKHDPPVLVLDQGGHYVIPLLSGHEGGANEWGRRIADALGAELVITTASAYTQPVRVAGIGCERDCQEASMGAVLDDVLVQAGLATTDLDGLASVDVKADEAGLLALAEQLGLPLTTYSAEQLRAQDAALTQHSEHVYDAVGCYGVAEAAALTAAEALAGQPAELVVPKLKGQRATVALACAYREVSND
;
A
#
# COMPACT_ATOMS: atom_id res chain seq x y z
N LEU A 1 -4.56 26.62 -9.03
CA LEU A 1 -5.52 26.64 -7.92
C LEU A 1 -6.29 27.96 -7.94
N GLU A 2 -7.61 27.89 -8.02
CA GLU A 2 -8.47 29.06 -7.74
C GLU A 2 -8.49 29.30 -6.24
N HIS A 3 -8.39 30.54 -5.79
CA HIS A 3 -8.49 30.86 -4.37
C HIS A 3 -9.53 31.96 -4.13
N THR A 4 -10.20 31.90 -2.99
CA THR A 4 -11.14 32.91 -2.52
C THR A 4 -10.75 33.32 -1.10
N HIS A 5 -10.46 34.60 -0.90
CA HIS A 5 -10.08 35.12 0.42
C HIS A 5 -11.31 35.59 1.19
N ARG A 6 -11.54 34.99 2.36
CA ARG A 6 -12.62 35.35 3.32
C ARG A 6 -13.98 35.59 2.66
N PRO A 7 -14.55 34.59 1.93
CA PRO A 7 -15.86 34.78 1.31
C PRO A 7 -16.92 35.10 2.36
N THR A 8 -17.84 36.02 2.03
CA THR A 8 -18.96 36.38 2.88
C THR A 8 -20.24 36.35 2.07
N PRO A 9 -21.14 35.39 2.33
CA PRO A 9 -21.10 34.36 3.37
C PRO A 9 -20.08 33.24 3.03
N PHE A 10 -19.43 32.65 4.03
CA PHE A 10 -18.42 31.62 3.86
C PHE A 10 -19.01 30.27 3.42
N ALA A 11 -20.15 29.90 3.98
CA ALA A 11 -20.69 28.54 3.83
C ALA A 11 -21.18 28.23 2.41
N GLU A 12 -21.88 29.17 1.76
CA GLU A 12 -22.49 28.93 0.44
C GLU A 12 -21.49 28.58 -0.66
N PRO A 13 -20.42 29.36 -0.90
CA PRO A 13 -19.47 29.05 -1.96
C PRO A 13 -18.69 27.77 -1.67
N VAL A 14 -18.42 27.45 -0.39
CA VAL A 14 -17.75 26.20 0.00
C VAL A 14 -18.65 25.00 -0.31
N ARG A 15 -19.94 25.04 0.07
CA ARG A 15 -20.92 23.99 -0.23
C ARG A 15 -21.12 23.79 -1.73
N ALA A 16 -21.25 24.88 -2.48
CA ALA A 16 -21.42 24.81 -3.92
C ALA A 16 -20.20 24.16 -4.61
N ALA A 17 -18.99 24.50 -4.18
CA ALA A 17 -17.79 23.89 -4.70
C ALA A 17 -17.69 22.38 -4.36
N PHE A 18 -18.06 22.01 -3.12
CA PHE A 18 -18.12 20.62 -2.68
C PHE A 18 -19.12 19.81 -3.48
N GLN A 19 -20.36 20.30 -3.64
CA GLN A 19 -21.42 19.65 -4.43
C GLN A 19 -21.08 19.53 -5.93
N ALA A 20 -20.23 20.44 -6.44
CA ALA A 20 -19.69 20.35 -7.80
C ALA A 20 -18.54 19.33 -7.94
N GLY A 21 -18.22 18.55 -6.90
CA GLY A 21 -17.16 17.55 -6.90
C GLY A 21 -15.74 18.13 -6.90
N ARG A 22 -15.57 19.41 -6.54
CA ARG A 22 -14.25 20.06 -6.57
C ARG A 22 -13.47 19.77 -5.30
N PRO A 23 -12.19 19.32 -5.41
CA PRO A 23 -11.28 19.22 -4.25
C PRO A 23 -11.14 20.56 -3.53
N LEU A 24 -11.14 20.55 -2.19
CA LEU A 24 -11.11 21.75 -1.38
C LEU A 24 -9.91 21.79 -0.44
N ILE A 25 -9.27 22.96 -0.35
CA ILE A 25 -8.36 23.32 0.72
C ILE A 25 -9.02 24.45 1.53
N LEU A 26 -9.29 24.19 2.81
CA LEU A 26 -9.93 25.14 3.71
C LEU A 26 -8.91 25.58 4.77
N ILE A 27 -8.48 26.85 4.72
CA ILE A 27 -7.61 27.43 5.75
C ILE A 27 -8.51 28.00 6.85
N THR A 28 -8.86 27.15 7.82
CA THR A 28 -9.82 27.49 8.90
C THR A 28 -9.71 26.47 10.05
N ALA A 29 -10.40 26.73 11.17
CA ALA A 29 -10.56 25.73 12.20
C ALA A 29 -11.37 24.51 11.68
N THR A 30 -10.92 23.29 11.98
CA THR A 30 -11.56 22.04 11.55
C THR A 30 -13.06 22.00 11.89
N GLY A 31 -13.45 22.48 13.09
CA GLY A 31 -14.85 22.55 13.50
C GLY A 31 -15.72 23.48 12.63
N ILE A 32 -15.15 24.52 12.02
CA ILE A 32 -15.86 25.39 11.06
C ILE A 32 -16.06 24.61 9.74
N ALA A 33 -15.02 23.95 9.25
CA ALA A 33 -15.10 23.12 8.04
C ALA A 33 -16.19 22.05 8.18
N VAL A 34 -16.18 21.29 9.30
CA VAL A 34 -17.19 20.25 9.58
C VAL A 34 -18.61 20.82 9.58
N ARG A 35 -18.88 21.90 10.34
CA ARG A 35 -20.21 22.51 10.39
C ARG A 35 -20.66 23.09 9.05
N THR A 36 -19.72 23.58 8.26
CA THR A 36 -20.00 24.10 6.93
C THR A 36 -20.41 22.99 5.97
N LEU A 37 -19.68 21.86 5.98
CA LEU A 37 -19.89 20.77 5.04
C LEU A 37 -20.99 19.77 5.48
N ALA A 38 -21.29 19.69 6.78
CA ALA A 38 -22.25 18.72 7.33
C ALA A 38 -23.59 18.61 6.56
N PRO A 39 -24.20 19.71 6.07
CA PRO A 39 -25.46 19.61 5.32
C PRO A 39 -25.32 19.01 3.91
N VAL A 40 -24.12 18.86 3.38
CA VAL A 40 -23.84 18.44 1.99
C VAL A 40 -22.94 17.22 1.90
N ILE A 41 -22.43 16.70 3.01
CA ILE A 41 -21.70 15.43 3.07
C ILE A 41 -22.67 14.29 2.74
N GLY A 42 -22.30 13.44 1.80
CA GLY A 42 -23.12 12.32 1.33
C GLY A 42 -22.44 10.97 1.54
N ASP A 43 -21.65 10.54 0.59
CA ASP A 43 -21.01 9.23 0.55
C ASP A 43 -19.50 9.38 0.38
N LYS A 44 -18.73 8.70 1.22
CA LYS A 44 -17.26 8.71 1.20
C LYS A 44 -16.62 8.31 -0.14
N LYS A 45 -17.35 7.59 -1.00
CA LYS A 45 -16.88 7.19 -2.35
C LYS A 45 -17.07 8.27 -3.41
N HIS A 46 -17.99 9.19 -3.18
CA HIS A 46 -18.39 10.20 -4.16
C HIS A 46 -18.06 11.62 -3.71
N ASP A 47 -17.92 11.84 -2.42
CA ASP A 47 -17.55 13.13 -1.87
C ASP A 47 -16.12 13.53 -2.29
N PRO A 48 -15.89 14.78 -2.71
CA PRO A 48 -14.56 15.22 -3.10
C PRO A 48 -13.61 15.31 -1.91
N PRO A 49 -12.29 15.20 -2.14
CA PRO A 49 -11.30 15.33 -1.08
C PRO A 49 -11.29 16.73 -0.48
N VAL A 50 -11.21 16.79 0.85
CA VAL A 50 -11.15 18.05 1.60
C VAL A 50 -9.94 18.03 2.53
N LEU A 51 -9.08 19.02 2.40
CA LEU A 51 -7.99 19.31 3.33
C LEU A 51 -8.35 20.52 4.19
N VAL A 52 -7.99 20.47 5.46
CA VAL A 52 -8.03 21.61 6.37
C VAL A 52 -6.62 21.95 6.79
N LEU A 53 -6.28 23.24 6.72
CA LEU A 53 -5.02 23.78 7.19
C LEU A 53 -5.27 24.80 8.30
N ASP A 54 -4.36 24.88 9.27
CA ASP A 54 -4.35 25.99 10.21
C ASP A 54 -3.87 27.28 9.53
N GLN A 55 -4.12 28.43 10.16
CA GLN A 55 -3.75 29.73 9.59
C GLN A 55 -2.23 29.95 9.48
N GLY A 56 -1.46 29.25 10.31
CA GLY A 56 -0.01 29.31 10.30
C GLY A 56 0.63 28.38 9.26
N GLY A 57 -0.17 27.48 8.66
CA GLY A 57 0.36 26.47 7.73
C GLY A 57 1.23 25.41 8.39
N HIS A 58 1.05 25.19 9.71
CA HIS A 58 1.84 24.19 10.45
C HIS A 58 1.28 22.77 10.28
N TYR A 59 -0.03 22.64 10.05
CA TYR A 59 -0.73 21.37 9.98
C TYR A 59 -1.55 21.24 8.70
N VAL A 60 -1.48 20.07 8.06
CA VAL A 60 -2.35 19.69 6.95
C VAL A 60 -3.16 18.47 7.39
N ILE A 61 -4.49 18.61 7.41
CA ILE A 61 -5.41 17.59 7.89
C ILE A 61 -6.31 17.13 6.75
N PRO A 62 -6.15 15.90 6.22
CA PRO A 62 -7.12 15.28 5.34
C PRO A 62 -8.43 15.03 6.09
N LEU A 63 -9.46 15.83 5.81
CA LEU A 63 -10.72 15.82 6.56
C LEU A 63 -11.73 14.83 5.98
N LEU A 64 -11.88 14.80 4.64
CA LEU A 64 -12.83 13.93 3.93
C LEU A 64 -12.15 13.24 2.77
N SER A 65 -12.65 12.05 2.43
CA SER A 65 -12.22 11.22 1.27
C SER A 65 -10.71 10.91 1.28
N GLY A 66 -10.20 10.56 2.46
CA GLY A 66 -8.77 10.36 2.72
C GLY A 66 -8.14 9.29 1.85
N HIS A 67 -8.73 8.12 1.79
CA HIS A 67 -8.17 6.92 1.13
C HIS A 67 -8.67 6.82 -0.33
N GLU A 68 -9.96 6.64 -0.52
CA GLU A 68 -10.57 6.43 -1.84
C GLU A 68 -10.60 7.71 -2.70
N GLY A 69 -10.71 8.89 -2.09
CA GLY A 69 -10.71 10.19 -2.78
C GLY A 69 -9.33 10.84 -2.92
N GLY A 70 -8.27 10.22 -2.38
CA GLY A 70 -6.89 10.70 -2.52
C GLY A 70 -6.50 11.88 -1.63
N ALA A 71 -7.32 12.27 -0.62
CA ALA A 71 -7.00 13.41 0.25
C ALA A 71 -5.71 13.17 1.06
N ASN A 72 -5.39 11.94 1.46
CA ASN A 72 -4.15 11.64 2.18
C ASN A 72 -2.91 11.93 1.32
N GLU A 73 -2.91 11.47 0.07
CA GLU A 73 -1.80 11.69 -0.86
C GLU A 73 -1.68 13.18 -1.25
N TRP A 74 -2.81 13.82 -1.50
CA TRP A 74 -2.84 15.26 -1.78
C TRP A 74 -2.36 16.07 -0.57
N GLY A 75 -2.78 15.67 0.65
CA GLY A 75 -2.32 16.25 1.91
C GLY A 75 -0.81 16.13 2.11
N ARG A 76 -0.23 14.96 1.79
CA ARG A 76 1.22 14.75 1.86
C ARG A 76 1.97 15.73 0.97
N ARG A 77 1.58 15.84 -0.30
CA ARG A 77 2.20 16.78 -1.25
C ARG A 77 2.11 18.24 -0.81
N ILE A 78 1.00 18.65 -0.19
CA ILE A 78 0.83 20.01 0.34
C ILE A 78 1.69 20.20 1.59
N ALA A 79 1.72 19.23 2.50
CA ALA A 79 2.54 19.29 3.71
C ALA A 79 4.03 19.40 3.37
N ASP A 80 4.52 18.58 2.44
CA ASP A 80 5.91 18.63 1.95
C ASP A 80 6.25 20.00 1.34
N ALA A 81 5.35 20.57 0.53
CA ALA A 81 5.55 21.87 -0.11
C ALA A 81 5.57 23.04 0.88
N LEU A 82 4.88 22.93 2.01
CA LEU A 82 4.79 23.96 3.06
C LEU A 82 5.79 23.73 4.20
N GLY A 83 6.41 22.57 4.30
CA GLY A 83 7.16 22.15 5.48
C GLY A 83 6.25 21.96 6.69
N ALA A 84 5.00 21.55 6.47
CA ALA A 84 3.97 21.38 7.47
C ALA A 84 3.90 19.93 7.96
N GLU A 85 3.31 19.71 9.14
CA GLU A 85 3.02 18.39 9.66
C GLU A 85 1.72 17.84 9.04
N LEU A 86 1.78 16.64 8.47
CA LEU A 86 0.62 15.93 7.95
C LEU A 86 -0.07 15.16 9.08
N VAL A 87 -1.33 15.47 9.36
CA VAL A 87 -2.13 14.83 10.41
C VAL A 87 -3.15 13.87 9.78
N ILE A 88 -2.76 12.61 9.61
CA ILE A 88 -3.67 11.56 9.10
C ILE A 88 -4.43 10.97 10.28
N THR A 89 -5.77 11.01 10.20
CA THR A 89 -6.69 10.49 11.23
C THR A 89 -7.52 9.31 10.75
N THR A 90 -7.19 8.74 9.59
CA THR A 90 -7.85 7.55 9.06
C THR A 90 -7.38 6.30 9.78
N ALA A 91 -8.17 5.23 9.76
CA ALA A 91 -7.87 3.96 10.44
C ALA A 91 -6.50 3.37 10.07
N SER A 92 -5.93 3.72 8.90
CA SER A 92 -4.57 3.32 8.51
C SER A 92 -3.47 3.89 9.42
N ALA A 93 -3.74 4.96 10.20
CA ALA A 93 -2.81 5.46 11.22
C ALA A 93 -2.65 4.49 12.41
N TYR A 94 -3.62 3.58 12.58
CA TYR A 94 -3.62 2.54 13.62
C TYR A 94 -3.30 1.17 13.08
N THR A 95 -2.83 1.07 11.85
CA THR A 95 -2.43 -0.20 11.24
C THR A 95 -0.94 -0.19 10.93
N GLN A 96 -0.29 -1.32 11.20
CA GLN A 96 1.10 -1.52 10.78
C GLN A 96 1.11 -2.23 9.43
N PRO A 97 1.84 -1.69 8.43
CA PRO A 97 2.01 -2.40 7.18
C PRO A 97 2.82 -3.67 7.41
N VAL A 98 2.36 -4.77 6.86
CA VAL A 98 3.05 -6.05 6.78
C VAL A 98 3.43 -6.26 5.32
N ARG A 99 4.72 -6.29 5.02
CA ARG A 99 5.25 -6.38 3.66
C ARG A 99 6.02 -7.66 3.47
N VAL A 100 5.64 -8.43 2.48
CA VAL A 100 6.27 -9.71 2.17
C VAL A 100 6.69 -9.75 0.71
N ALA A 101 7.94 -10.15 0.47
CA ALA A 101 8.43 -10.43 -0.86
C ALA A 101 8.22 -11.91 -1.18
N GLY A 102 7.43 -12.19 -2.21
CA GLY A 102 7.26 -13.54 -2.75
C GLY A 102 8.27 -13.82 -3.84
N ILE A 103 8.92 -14.97 -3.79
CA ILE A 103 10.01 -15.35 -4.68
C ILE A 103 9.69 -16.66 -5.41
N GLY A 104 9.73 -16.61 -6.74
CA GLY A 104 9.76 -17.79 -7.60
C GLY A 104 11.14 -17.90 -8.24
N CYS A 105 11.74 -19.08 -8.24
CA CYS A 105 13.06 -19.29 -8.85
C CYS A 105 13.18 -20.67 -9.54
N GLU A 106 14.09 -20.78 -10.48
CA GLU A 106 14.50 -22.05 -11.01
C GLU A 106 15.25 -22.86 -9.95
N ARG A 107 15.41 -24.18 -10.17
CA ARG A 107 16.23 -25.01 -9.28
C ARG A 107 17.71 -24.61 -9.38
N ASP A 108 18.42 -24.66 -8.26
CA ASP A 108 19.81 -24.24 -8.11
C ASP A 108 20.04 -22.76 -8.52
N CYS A 109 19.06 -21.90 -8.20
CA CYS A 109 19.18 -20.47 -8.42
C CYS A 109 20.10 -19.87 -7.35
N GLN A 110 21.07 -19.07 -7.79
CA GLN A 110 21.98 -18.40 -6.85
C GLN A 110 21.27 -17.28 -6.11
N GLU A 111 21.63 -17.09 -4.84
CA GLU A 111 21.14 -16.02 -3.98
C GLU A 111 21.24 -14.64 -4.63
N ALA A 112 22.42 -14.30 -5.22
CA ALA A 112 22.64 -13.03 -5.88
C ALA A 112 21.67 -12.74 -7.04
N SER A 113 21.18 -13.78 -7.73
CA SER A 113 20.20 -13.62 -8.82
C SER A 113 18.81 -13.24 -8.29
N MET A 114 18.43 -13.78 -7.14
CA MET A 114 17.16 -13.43 -6.47
C MET A 114 17.27 -12.07 -5.77
N GLY A 115 18.39 -11.80 -5.11
CA GLY A 115 18.69 -10.54 -4.46
C GLY A 115 18.62 -9.35 -5.42
N ALA A 116 19.21 -9.46 -6.61
CA ALA A 116 19.16 -8.40 -7.62
C ALA A 116 17.71 -8.04 -8.04
N VAL A 117 16.83 -9.05 -8.21
CA VAL A 117 15.43 -8.79 -8.54
C VAL A 117 14.67 -8.22 -7.35
N LEU A 118 15.00 -8.65 -6.13
CA LEU A 118 14.42 -8.09 -4.91
C LEU A 118 14.79 -6.61 -4.75
N ASP A 119 16.05 -6.25 -5.01
CA ASP A 119 16.50 -4.86 -4.99
C ASP A 119 15.73 -4.00 -5.98
N ASP A 120 15.52 -4.49 -7.21
CA ASP A 120 14.71 -3.78 -8.23
C ASP A 120 13.26 -3.57 -7.75
N VAL A 121 12.66 -4.58 -7.12
CA VAL A 121 11.31 -4.50 -6.54
C VAL A 121 11.25 -3.46 -5.43
N LEU A 122 12.24 -3.46 -4.52
CA LEU A 122 12.31 -2.50 -3.41
C LEU A 122 12.52 -1.07 -3.90
N VAL A 123 13.40 -0.85 -4.89
CA VAL A 123 13.59 0.45 -5.53
C VAL A 123 12.29 0.96 -6.16
N GLN A 124 11.56 0.10 -6.87
CA GLN A 124 10.27 0.48 -7.46
C GLN A 124 9.22 0.84 -6.42
N ALA A 125 9.24 0.17 -5.27
CA ALA A 125 8.35 0.44 -4.14
C ALA A 125 8.78 1.66 -3.31
N GLY A 126 10.01 2.18 -3.47
CA GLY A 126 10.58 3.21 -2.61
C GLY A 126 10.86 2.72 -1.18
N LEU A 127 11.19 1.43 -1.03
CA LEU A 127 11.39 0.75 0.24
C LEU A 127 12.84 0.26 0.39
N ALA A 128 13.24 0.01 1.64
CA ALA A 128 14.46 -0.69 1.98
C ALA A 128 14.18 -2.13 2.42
N THR A 129 15.19 -2.97 2.46
CA THR A 129 15.08 -4.36 2.95
C THR A 129 14.56 -4.44 4.38
N THR A 130 14.88 -3.44 5.21
CA THR A 130 14.41 -3.32 6.60
C THR A 130 12.92 -3.07 6.73
N ASP A 131 12.23 -2.74 5.63
CA ASP A 131 10.77 -2.53 5.59
C ASP A 131 10.01 -3.83 5.31
N LEU A 132 10.71 -4.95 5.07
CA LEU A 132 10.13 -6.27 4.85
C LEU A 132 9.95 -7.03 6.17
N ASP A 133 8.82 -7.73 6.29
CA ASP A 133 8.51 -8.62 7.41
C ASP A 133 8.85 -10.08 7.11
N GLY A 134 9.10 -10.44 5.84
CA GLY A 134 9.47 -11.79 5.46
C GLY A 134 9.58 -12.03 3.96
N LEU A 135 10.07 -13.24 3.67
CA LEU A 135 10.11 -13.81 2.32
C LEU A 135 9.13 -14.98 2.23
N ALA A 136 8.57 -15.21 1.06
CA ALA A 136 7.66 -16.31 0.82
C ALA A 136 7.92 -17.02 -0.51
N SER A 137 7.65 -18.34 -0.57
CA SER A 137 7.75 -19.14 -1.80
C SER A 137 6.82 -20.35 -1.78
N VAL A 138 6.88 -21.17 -2.80
CA VAL A 138 6.19 -22.47 -2.86
C VAL A 138 7.00 -23.54 -2.11
N ASP A 139 6.33 -24.52 -1.52
CA ASP A 139 6.92 -25.55 -0.65
C ASP A 139 7.96 -26.46 -1.37
N VAL A 140 7.79 -26.71 -2.66
CA VAL A 140 8.80 -27.44 -3.46
C VAL A 140 10.14 -26.70 -3.55
N LYS A 141 10.24 -25.48 -3.03
CA LYS A 141 11.45 -24.65 -2.94
C LYS A 141 11.96 -24.50 -1.49
N ALA A 142 11.38 -25.21 -0.54
CA ALA A 142 11.79 -25.13 0.86
C ALA A 142 13.24 -25.55 1.11
N ASP A 143 13.81 -26.39 0.23
CA ASP A 143 15.18 -26.87 0.26
C ASP A 143 16.13 -26.13 -0.72
N GLU A 144 15.67 -25.05 -1.37
CA GLU A 144 16.47 -24.29 -2.32
C GLU A 144 17.57 -23.49 -1.62
N ALA A 145 18.82 -23.93 -1.78
CA ALA A 145 19.95 -23.39 -1.05
C ALA A 145 20.14 -21.87 -1.21
N GLY A 146 19.96 -21.36 -2.43
CA GLY A 146 20.07 -19.92 -2.69
C GLY A 146 18.96 -19.11 -2.04
N LEU A 147 17.74 -19.65 -1.93
CA LEU A 147 16.63 -18.98 -1.26
C LEU A 147 16.83 -18.94 0.25
N LEU A 148 17.31 -20.03 0.84
CA LEU A 148 17.68 -20.09 2.26
C LEU A 148 18.82 -19.14 2.60
N ALA A 149 19.86 -19.08 1.75
CA ALA A 149 20.98 -18.16 1.93
C ALA A 149 20.52 -16.69 1.85
N LEU A 150 19.62 -16.36 0.91
CA LEU A 150 19.06 -15.01 0.82
C LEU A 150 18.30 -14.62 2.11
N ALA A 151 17.46 -15.51 2.62
CA ALA A 151 16.70 -15.27 3.84
C ALA A 151 17.64 -15.07 5.05
N GLU A 152 18.68 -15.89 5.17
CA GLU A 152 19.69 -15.78 6.23
C GLU A 152 20.48 -14.45 6.13
N GLN A 153 20.95 -14.10 4.93
CA GLN A 153 21.68 -12.84 4.69
C GLN A 153 20.85 -11.61 5.06
N LEU A 154 19.55 -11.62 4.74
CA LEU A 154 18.66 -10.51 5.02
C LEU A 154 18.13 -10.53 6.47
N GLY A 155 18.34 -11.61 7.19
CA GLY A 155 17.77 -11.80 8.54
C GLY A 155 16.25 -11.87 8.56
N LEU A 156 15.63 -12.28 7.43
CA LEU A 156 14.19 -12.35 7.27
C LEU A 156 13.67 -13.80 7.38
N PRO A 157 12.50 -14.01 7.98
CA PRO A 157 11.86 -15.32 7.96
C PRO A 157 11.45 -15.71 6.54
N LEU A 158 11.66 -16.97 6.18
CA LEU A 158 11.18 -17.57 4.96
C LEU A 158 10.02 -18.50 5.27
N THR A 159 8.87 -18.25 4.65
CA THR A 159 7.68 -19.11 4.75
C THR A 159 7.35 -19.72 3.40
N THR A 160 7.04 -21.01 3.39
CA THR A 160 6.64 -21.68 2.15
C THR A 160 5.21 -22.21 2.25
N TYR A 161 4.51 -22.19 1.13
CA TYR A 161 3.11 -22.55 1.00
C TYR A 161 2.92 -23.64 -0.07
N SER A 162 1.97 -24.52 0.15
CA SER A 162 1.62 -25.52 -0.86
C SER A 162 1.01 -24.87 -2.11
N ALA A 163 1.10 -25.54 -3.25
CA ALA A 163 0.45 -25.07 -4.48
C ALA A 163 -1.06 -24.87 -4.30
N GLU A 164 -1.72 -25.67 -3.46
CA GLU A 164 -3.15 -25.53 -3.14
C GLU A 164 -3.44 -24.21 -2.41
N GLN A 165 -2.62 -23.85 -1.43
CA GLN A 165 -2.75 -22.59 -0.71
C GLN A 165 -2.52 -21.39 -1.65
N LEU A 166 -1.52 -21.48 -2.54
CA LEU A 166 -1.22 -20.41 -3.49
C LEU A 166 -2.32 -20.20 -4.53
N ARG A 167 -3.02 -21.25 -4.97
CA ARG A 167 -4.17 -21.14 -5.89
C ARG A 167 -5.34 -20.31 -5.33
N ALA A 168 -5.44 -20.15 -4.02
CA ALA A 168 -6.44 -19.25 -3.44
C ALA A 168 -6.29 -17.80 -3.91
N GLN A 169 -5.09 -17.41 -4.37
CA GLN A 169 -4.78 -16.09 -4.89
C GLN A 169 -4.89 -15.95 -6.41
N ASP A 170 -5.30 -16.99 -7.15
CA ASP A 170 -5.31 -16.97 -8.62
C ASP A 170 -6.07 -15.78 -9.21
N ALA A 171 -7.18 -15.37 -8.59
CA ALA A 171 -7.97 -14.22 -9.05
C ALA A 171 -7.27 -12.85 -8.86
N ALA A 172 -6.27 -12.78 -7.97
CA ALA A 172 -5.51 -11.56 -7.67
C ALA A 172 -4.18 -11.45 -8.44
N LEU A 173 -3.82 -12.51 -9.20
CA LEU A 173 -2.58 -12.50 -9.99
C LEU A 173 -2.68 -11.56 -11.18
N THR A 174 -1.62 -10.83 -11.46
CA THR A 174 -1.54 -9.97 -12.64
C THR A 174 -1.21 -10.74 -13.91
N GLN A 175 -0.56 -11.89 -13.78
CA GLN A 175 -0.15 -12.75 -14.89
C GLN A 175 -0.29 -14.24 -14.53
N HIS A 176 -0.96 -14.99 -15.38
CA HIS A 176 -1.05 -16.44 -15.29
C HIS A 176 -0.03 -17.11 -16.22
N SER A 177 0.67 -18.13 -15.72
CA SER A 177 1.67 -18.87 -16.48
C SER A 177 1.34 -20.37 -16.46
N GLU A 178 0.90 -20.91 -17.59
CA GLU A 178 0.67 -22.35 -17.76
C GLU A 178 1.95 -23.15 -17.50
N HIS A 179 3.10 -22.65 -17.94
CA HIS A 179 4.39 -23.29 -17.70
C HIS A 179 4.70 -23.44 -16.20
N VAL A 180 4.38 -22.44 -15.39
CA VAL A 180 4.53 -22.50 -13.92
C VAL A 180 3.52 -23.46 -13.33
N TYR A 181 2.29 -23.46 -13.84
CA TYR A 181 1.25 -24.37 -13.38
C TYR A 181 1.64 -25.84 -13.62
N ASP A 182 2.15 -26.17 -14.81
CA ASP A 182 2.63 -27.52 -15.14
C ASP A 182 3.80 -27.97 -14.26
N ALA A 183 4.65 -27.04 -13.84
CA ALA A 183 5.83 -27.33 -13.02
C ALA A 183 5.52 -27.47 -11.53
N VAL A 184 4.64 -26.63 -10.97
CA VAL A 184 4.45 -26.50 -9.52
C VAL A 184 2.99 -26.49 -9.06
N GLY A 185 2.03 -26.51 -9.98
CA GLY A 185 0.61 -26.62 -9.67
C GLY A 185 -0.08 -25.33 -9.27
N CYS A 186 0.52 -24.16 -9.53
CA CYS A 186 -0.11 -22.83 -9.37
C CYS A 186 0.33 -21.89 -10.50
N TYR A 187 -0.48 -20.86 -10.86
CA TYR A 187 -0.22 -20.00 -12.01
C TYR A 187 0.86 -18.94 -11.80
N GLY A 188 1.21 -18.60 -10.56
CA GLY A 188 2.20 -17.57 -10.28
C GLY A 188 2.74 -17.63 -8.86
N VAL A 189 3.95 -18.21 -8.67
CA VAL A 189 4.57 -18.39 -7.34
C VAL A 189 4.82 -17.06 -6.64
N ALA A 190 5.50 -16.10 -7.29
CA ALA A 190 5.95 -14.88 -6.62
C ALA A 190 4.79 -14.04 -6.08
N GLU A 191 3.79 -13.74 -6.92
CA GLU A 191 2.64 -12.93 -6.51
C GLU A 191 1.77 -13.68 -5.49
N ALA A 192 1.46 -14.95 -5.75
CA ALA A 192 0.63 -15.73 -4.84
C ALA A 192 1.28 -15.91 -3.47
N ALA A 193 2.58 -16.20 -3.40
CA ALA A 193 3.28 -16.36 -2.13
C ALA A 193 3.36 -15.05 -1.34
N ALA A 194 3.61 -13.90 -2.03
CA ALA A 194 3.62 -12.59 -1.40
C ALA A 194 2.26 -12.27 -0.75
N LEU A 195 1.17 -12.41 -1.51
CA LEU A 195 -0.20 -12.16 -1.05
C LEU A 195 -0.56 -13.08 0.13
N THR A 196 -0.40 -14.39 -0.05
CA THR A 196 -0.74 -15.39 0.99
C THR A 196 0.01 -15.12 2.29
N ALA A 197 1.30 -14.80 2.21
CA ALA A 197 2.10 -14.56 3.40
C ALA A 197 1.75 -13.23 4.09
N ALA A 198 1.52 -12.16 3.33
CA ALA A 198 1.11 -10.88 3.89
C ALA A 198 -0.25 -10.99 4.59
N GLU A 199 -1.23 -11.69 3.98
CA GLU A 199 -2.52 -11.98 4.60
C GLU A 199 -2.39 -12.80 5.88
N ALA A 200 -1.59 -13.86 5.86
CA ALA A 200 -1.38 -14.72 7.02
C ALA A 200 -0.75 -13.96 8.20
N LEU A 201 0.19 -13.05 7.93
CA LEU A 201 0.87 -12.26 8.95
C LEU A 201 0.00 -11.10 9.48
N ALA A 202 -0.79 -10.48 8.63
CA ALA A 202 -1.61 -9.34 9.01
C ALA A 202 -2.99 -9.73 9.54
N GLY A 203 -3.52 -10.89 9.15
CA GLY A 203 -4.90 -11.30 9.41
C GLY A 203 -5.94 -10.50 8.62
N GLN A 204 -5.52 -9.82 7.56
CA GLN A 204 -6.33 -8.95 6.71
C GLN A 204 -5.96 -9.16 5.23
N PRO A 205 -6.85 -8.85 4.28
CA PRO A 205 -6.55 -8.96 2.85
C PRO A 205 -5.29 -8.19 2.45
N ALA A 206 -4.50 -8.76 1.56
CA ALA A 206 -3.28 -8.16 1.02
C ALA A 206 -3.49 -7.64 -0.40
N GLU A 207 -2.67 -6.66 -0.77
CA GLU A 207 -2.61 -6.09 -2.12
C GLU A 207 -1.18 -6.16 -2.66
N LEU A 208 -1.05 -6.33 -3.98
CA LEU A 208 0.25 -6.24 -4.65
C LEU A 208 0.71 -4.78 -4.68
N VAL A 209 1.85 -4.51 -4.04
CA VAL A 209 2.54 -3.21 -4.11
C VAL A 209 3.37 -3.13 -5.38
N VAL A 210 4.11 -4.20 -5.67
CA VAL A 210 4.85 -4.37 -6.93
C VAL A 210 4.47 -5.72 -7.52
N PRO A 211 3.84 -5.75 -8.70
CA PRO A 211 3.61 -6.97 -9.46
C PRO A 211 4.92 -7.68 -9.76
N LYS A 212 4.83 -8.94 -10.14
CA LYS A 212 5.98 -9.78 -10.45
C LYS A 212 6.96 -9.12 -11.41
N LEU A 213 8.16 -8.83 -10.93
CA LEU A 213 9.32 -8.53 -11.77
C LEU A 213 10.06 -9.82 -12.10
N LYS A 214 10.58 -9.89 -13.31
CA LYS A 214 11.28 -11.08 -13.84
C LYS A 214 12.76 -10.77 -14.06
N GLY A 215 13.61 -11.48 -13.34
CA GLY A 215 15.05 -11.55 -13.62
C GLY A 215 15.42 -12.71 -14.54
N GLN A 216 16.69 -13.04 -14.57
CA GLN A 216 17.22 -14.09 -15.44
C GLN A 216 16.75 -15.50 -15.04
N ARG A 217 16.76 -15.84 -13.72
CA ARG A 217 16.40 -17.14 -13.16
C ARG A 217 15.44 -17.06 -11.97
N ALA A 218 14.97 -15.86 -11.65
CA ALA A 218 14.09 -15.61 -10.54
C ALA A 218 13.01 -14.59 -10.90
N THR A 219 11.91 -14.65 -10.14
CA THR A 219 10.83 -13.66 -10.15
C THR A 219 10.57 -13.23 -8.72
N VAL A 220 10.31 -11.94 -8.50
CA VAL A 220 9.97 -11.41 -7.20
C VAL A 220 8.74 -10.50 -7.34
N ALA A 221 7.85 -10.56 -6.37
CA ALA A 221 6.72 -9.65 -6.21
C ALA A 221 6.66 -9.15 -4.77
N LEU A 222 6.07 -7.99 -4.55
CA LEU A 222 5.87 -7.43 -3.21
C LEU A 222 4.38 -7.27 -2.95
N ALA A 223 3.92 -7.79 -1.81
CA ALA A 223 2.57 -7.55 -1.31
C ALA A 223 2.62 -6.83 0.05
N CYS A 224 1.55 -6.10 0.34
CA CYS A 224 1.33 -5.44 1.61
C CYS A 224 -0.07 -5.74 2.12
N ALA A 225 -0.18 -6.04 3.40
CA ALA A 225 -1.41 -6.04 4.15
C ALA A 225 -1.25 -5.13 5.37
N TYR A 226 -2.33 -4.82 6.07
CA TYR A 226 -2.26 -3.93 7.23
C TYR A 226 -2.78 -4.64 8.48
N ARG A 227 -1.90 -4.84 9.45
CA ARG A 227 -2.28 -5.41 10.75
C ARG A 227 -2.91 -4.33 11.62
N GLU A 228 -4.05 -4.63 12.25
CA GLU A 228 -4.61 -3.75 13.27
C GLU A 228 -3.70 -3.72 14.50
N VAL A 229 -3.37 -2.53 14.96
CA VAL A 229 -2.62 -2.34 16.22
C VAL A 229 -3.65 -2.17 17.34
N SER A 230 -3.75 -3.17 18.23
CA SER A 230 -4.50 -3.01 19.47
C SER A 230 -3.78 -1.99 20.35
N ASN A 231 -4.42 -0.88 20.65
CA ASN A 231 -3.98 0.00 21.73
C ASN A 231 -4.41 -0.66 23.05
N ASP A 232 -3.53 -1.51 23.62
CA ASP A 232 -3.61 -1.90 25.02
C ASP A 232 -3.05 -0.80 25.93
#